data_705618058db388b3746a2af1d8461f24
#
_entry.id   705618058db388b3746a2af1d8461f24
#
_cell.length_a   1.000
_cell.length_b   1.000
_cell.length_c   1.000
_cell.angle_alpha   90.00
_cell.angle_beta   90.00
_cell.angle_gamma   90.00
#
_symmetry.space_group_name_H-M   'P 1'
#
loop_
_entity.id
_entity.type
_entity.pdbx_description
1 polymer ?
#
loop_
_entity_poly.entity_id
_entity_poly.type
_entity_poly.pdbx_seq_one_letter_code
_entity_poly.pdbx_strand_id
1 'polypeptide(L)'
;MKNRYAFRAPLVVLSLAAGAVAAGCARPAAQPAEPPPPKVSVAKVVYRDVTEWDEFTGRLEAVNTVSVRPRVSGYVSAVRFREGAIVRKGDLLFQIDPRPFQAEADRLKAELVRARATVQRTNSEAQRAERLTAQDAMSREENDRRASFAQEATAQVDAVAAALRAAELNLEFTRVAAPITGRVSRAVTTEGNLVSSGPGEATLMTTVVSLDPIYAVFDVDEQSFLRYGVLTSEGKRASAREAGLGIQMALAGEQDFPHAGKMNFLDNQVDPATGTIRARAVFTNGDSALTPGLFVRLRVPGTKSPGGTLVRDGAVGTDLDKRFVYVVGGDKTITQRAVTLGPNLDGLRLVRSGLANGDLIVVNGLQRVRPGMKVEPVTVPMEAPAQGAPNAQGATGAGGAAASSTSSGQSPSTSSGQGK
;
A
#
# COMPACT_ATOMS: atom_id res chain seq x y z
N MET A 1 21.67 -19.63 -99.34
CA MET A 1 22.98 -19.88 -100.07
C MET A 1 23.71 -20.96 -99.29
N LYS A 2 23.80 -22.09 -99.90
CA LYS A 2 24.98 -22.95 -100.19
C LYS A 2 25.64 -23.51 -98.89
N ASN A 3 25.44 -24.77 -98.73
CA ASN A 3 26.28 -25.90 -99.26
C ASN A 3 27.36 -26.30 -98.22
N ARG A 4 27.74 -27.46 -97.91
CA ARG A 4 27.72 -28.80 -98.55
C ARG A 4 28.47 -29.81 -97.67
N TYR A 5 27.99 -31.04 -97.64
CA TYR A 5 28.72 -32.33 -97.76
C TYR A 5 29.75 -32.69 -96.66
N ALA A 6 29.90 -33.88 -96.25
CA ALA A 6 29.50 -35.22 -96.64
C ALA A 6 30.52 -36.21 -95.98
N PHE A 7 30.05 -37.46 -95.68
CA PHE A 7 30.78 -38.74 -95.73
C PHE A 7 31.70 -39.06 -94.53
N ARG A 8 31.70 -40.18 -93.89
CA ARG A 8 31.58 -41.57 -94.30
C ARG A 8 31.44 -42.46 -93.03
N ALA A 9 30.57 -43.43 -93.05
CA ALA A 9 30.68 -44.69 -92.32
C ALA A 9 31.76 -45.60 -92.97
N PRO A 10 32.11 -46.80 -92.46
CA PRO A 10 31.61 -47.57 -91.34
C PRO A 10 32.74 -48.23 -90.48
N LEU A 11 32.49 -48.78 -89.32
CA LEU A 11 33.03 -50.08 -88.89
C LEU A 11 32.15 -50.66 -87.83
N VAL A 12 31.39 -51.59 -88.28
CA VAL A 12 30.51 -52.44 -87.49
C VAL A 12 31.35 -53.66 -87.05
N VAL A 13 30.93 -54.25 -85.92
CA VAL A 13 31.28 -55.60 -85.45
C VAL A 13 32.67 -55.72 -84.83
N LEU A 14 32.69 -55.61 -83.52
CA LEU A 14 33.31 -56.62 -82.56
C LEU A 14 33.27 -56.06 -81.16
N SER A 15 32.20 -56.30 -80.37
CA SER A 15 32.24 -56.28 -78.93
C SER A 15 30.89 -56.62 -78.31
N LEU A 16 30.33 -57.75 -78.72
CA LEU A 16 29.10 -58.35 -78.18
C LEU A 16 29.42 -59.45 -77.24
N ALA A 17 30.49 -59.40 -76.44
CA ALA A 17 30.89 -60.51 -75.54
C ALA A 17 31.44 -60.02 -74.17
N ALA A 18 31.28 -58.76 -73.77
CA ALA A 18 31.81 -58.29 -72.49
C ALA A 18 30.74 -57.59 -71.61
N GLY A 19 29.42 -57.72 -71.95
CA GLY A 19 28.32 -57.04 -71.26
C GLY A 19 27.53 -57.92 -70.26
N ALA A 20 27.94 -59.16 -69.93
CA ALA A 20 27.11 -60.09 -69.13
C ALA A 20 27.62 -60.38 -67.69
N VAL A 21 28.66 -59.69 -67.17
CA VAL A 21 29.20 -59.95 -65.81
C VAL A 21 29.04 -58.74 -64.84
N ALA A 22 28.47 -57.60 -65.28
CA ALA A 22 28.31 -56.43 -64.38
C ALA A 22 26.87 -56.21 -63.83
N ALA A 23 25.98 -57.17 -63.96
CA ALA A 23 24.57 -57.04 -63.49
C ALA A 23 24.27 -57.75 -62.16
N GLY A 24 25.27 -57.93 -61.26
CA GLY A 24 25.13 -58.75 -60.05
C GLY A 24 25.47 -58.13 -58.70
N CYS A 25 25.37 -56.78 -58.51
CA CYS A 25 25.53 -56.20 -57.15
C CYS A 25 24.90 -54.78 -57.06
N ALA A 26 23.64 -54.57 -57.53
CA ALA A 26 22.87 -53.45 -57.08
C ALA A 26 22.23 -53.83 -55.74
N ARG A 27 22.92 -53.64 -54.62
CA ARG A 27 22.30 -53.60 -53.31
C ARG A 27 21.31 -52.45 -53.34
N PRO A 28 19.99 -52.68 -52.92
CA PRO A 28 19.09 -51.57 -52.74
C PRO A 28 19.74 -50.66 -51.71
N ALA A 29 19.94 -49.36 -52.06
CA ALA A 29 20.38 -48.34 -51.14
C ALA A 29 19.37 -48.36 -49.96
N ALA A 30 19.84 -48.80 -48.78
CA ALA A 30 19.06 -48.65 -47.59
C ALA A 30 18.66 -47.18 -47.48
N GLN A 31 17.37 -46.90 -47.55
CA GLN A 31 16.85 -45.55 -47.20
C GLN A 31 17.48 -45.15 -45.88
N PRO A 32 18.07 -43.95 -45.76
CA PRO A 32 18.58 -43.50 -44.48
C PRO A 32 17.45 -43.64 -43.46
N ALA A 33 17.67 -44.50 -42.44
CA ALA A 33 16.72 -44.61 -41.35
C ALA A 33 16.50 -43.20 -40.81
N GLU A 34 15.26 -42.74 -40.83
CA GLU A 34 14.90 -41.45 -40.20
C GLU A 34 15.51 -41.44 -38.78
N PRO A 35 16.25 -40.39 -38.41
CA PRO A 35 16.84 -40.33 -37.09
C PRO A 35 15.71 -40.48 -36.05
N PRO A 36 15.95 -41.20 -34.95
CA PRO A 36 14.94 -41.43 -33.94
C PRO A 36 14.38 -40.09 -33.44
N PRO A 37 13.08 -39.99 -33.22
CA PRO A 37 12.46 -38.73 -32.81
C PRO A 37 13.13 -38.20 -31.52
N PRO A 38 13.47 -36.91 -31.49
CA PRO A 38 14.16 -36.34 -30.33
C PRO A 38 13.28 -36.40 -29.07
N LYS A 39 13.90 -36.80 -27.94
CA LYS A 39 13.23 -36.77 -26.64
C LYS A 39 13.11 -35.32 -26.16
N VAL A 40 11.90 -34.89 -25.83
CA VAL A 40 11.60 -33.54 -25.33
C VAL A 40 10.78 -33.60 -24.05
N SER A 41 11.08 -32.73 -23.10
CA SER A 41 10.29 -32.62 -21.90
C SER A 41 9.02 -31.81 -22.19
N VAL A 42 7.88 -32.42 -21.89
CA VAL A 42 6.57 -31.82 -22.10
C VAL A 42 5.82 -31.74 -20.77
N ALA A 43 5.00 -30.70 -20.62
CA ALA A 43 4.13 -30.57 -19.47
C ALA A 43 2.72 -30.15 -19.90
N LYS A 44 1.74 -30.63 -19.16
CA LYS A 44 0.36 -30.20 -19.32
C LYS A 44 0.22 -28.78 -18.77
N VAL A 45 -0.45 -27.89 -19.48
CA VAL A 45 -0.75 -26.54 -19.02
C VAL A 45 -1.52 -26.58 -17.70
N VAL A 46 -1.19 -25.67 -16.78
CA VAL A 46 -1.91 -25.50 -15.51
C VAL A 46 -3.09 -24.55 -15.77
N TYR A 47 -4.29 -24.99 -15.44
CA TYR A 47 -5.50 -24.24 -15.63
C TYR A 47 -6.14 -23.95 -14.27
N ARG A 48 -6.10 -22.67 -13.84
CA ARG A 48 -6.68 -22.22 -12.56
C ARG A 48 -7.19 -20.79 -12.66
N ASP A 49 -8.08 -20.44 -11.75
CA ASP A 49 -8.50 -19.04 -11.60
C ASP A 49 -7.33 -18.18 -11.14
N VAL A 50 -7.12 -17.09 -11.83
CA VAL A 50 -6.00 -16.18 -11.59
C VAL A 50 -6.51 -14.77 -11.36
N THR A 51 -6.02 -14.12 -10.33
CA THR A 51 -6.18 -12.68 -10.13
C THR A 51 -4.89 -11.99 -10.53
N GLU A 52 -4.93 -11.15 -11.54
CA GLU A 52 -3.82 -10.28 -11.87
C GLU A 52 -3.78 -9.14 -10.85
N TRP A 53 -2.58 -8.78 -10.39
CA TRP A 53 -2.38 -7.70 -9.46
C TRP A 53 -1.55 -6.61 -10.13
N ASP A 54 -2.01 -5.38 -10.02
CA ASP A 54 -1.23 -4.22 -10.42
C ASP A 54 -0.55 -3.64 -9.17
N GLU A 55 0.76 -3.36 -9.28
CA GLU A 55 1.55 -2.83 -8.16
C GLU A 55 1.73 -1.33 -8.31
N PHE A 56 1.50 -0.61 -7.23
CA PHE A 56 1.70 0.83 -7.12
C PHE A 56 2.58 1.15 -5.92
N THR A 57 3.32 2.25 -6.02
CA THR A 57 4.07 2.79 -4.89
C THR A 57 3.26 3.91 -4.25
N GLY A 58 3.22 3.93 -2.93
CA GLY A 58 2.49 4.94 -2.17
C GLY A 58 3.22 5.36 -0.90
N ARG A 59 2.53 6.16 -0.10
CA ARG A 59 2.99 6.60 1.21
C ARG A 59 1.91 6.41 2.27
N LEU A 60 2.35 6.12 3.49
CA LEU A 60 1.45 6.09 4.63
C LEU A 60 1.15 7.52 5.10
N GLU A 61 -0.10 7.78 5.40
CA GLU A 61 -0.57 9.03 5.96
C GLU A 61 -1.45 8.77 7.18
N ALA A 62 -1.33 9.65 8.18
CA ALA A 62 -2.24 9.60 9.31
C ALA A 62 -3.66 10.02 8.88
N VAL A 63 -4.69 9.37 9.44
CA VAL A 63 -6.09 9.75 9.20
C VAL A 63 -6.34 11.19 9.70
N ASN A 64 -5.77 11.52 10.87
CA ASN A 64 -5.87 12.84 11.45
C ASN A 64 -4.50 13.33 11.87
N THR A 65 -4.18 14.56 11.49
CA THR A 65 -3.00 15.30 11.94
C THR A 65 -3.47 16.61 12.54
N VAL A 66 -3.18 16.84 13.82
CA VAL A 66 -3.62 18.03 14.52
C VAL A 66 -2.42 18.80 15.07
N SER A 67 -2.27 20.03 14.62
CA SER A 67 -1.33 21.01 15.18
C SER A 67 -1.92 21.57 16.47
N VAL A 68 -1.31 21.26 17.60
CA VAL A 68 -1.75 21.74 18.92
C VAL A 68 -1.26 23.17 19.11
N ARG A 69 -2.21 24.07 19.26
CA ARG A 69 -1.98 25.51 19.47
C ARG A 69 -2.77 25.98 20.69
N PRO A 70 -2.25 26.95 21.47
CA PRO A 70 -2.96 27.47 22.63
C PRO A 70 -4.16 28.31 22.20
N ARG A 71 -5.20 28.34 23.06
CA ARG A 71 -6.38 29.21 22.90
C ARG A 71 -6.30 30.49 23.73
N VAL A 72 -5.33 30.54 24.66
CA VAL A 72 -5.02 31.70 25.49
C VAL A 72 -3.52 31.95 25.45
N SER A 73 -3.12 33.20 25.53
CA SER A 73 -1.70 33.60 25.57
C SER A 73 -1.19 33.56 27.01
N GLY A 74 0.06 33.13 27.20
CA GLY A 74 0.66 33.09 28.53
C GLY A 74 1.96 32.30 28.56
N TYR A 75 2.62 32.22 29.70
CA TYR A 75 3.86 31.44 29.86
C TYR A 75 3.55 29.96 30.08
N VAL A 76 4.30 29.09 29.41
CA VAL A 76 4.22 27.63 29.64
C VAL A 76 4.85 27.31 31.01
N SER A 77 4.03 26.83 31.93
CA SER A 77 4.47 26.48 33.28
C SER A 77 4.95 25.02 33.40
N ALA A 78 4.44 24.12 32.54
CA ALA A 78 4.87 22.73 32.54
C ALA A 78 4.55 22.04 31.21
N VAL A 79 5.43 21.10 30.81
CA VAL A 79 5.21 20.11 29.74
C VAL A 79 4.89 18.75 30.40
N ARG A 80 3.75 18.16 30.12
CA ARG A 80 3.20 17.00 30.84
C ARG A 80 3.17 15.70 30.03
N PHE A 81 3.88 15.63 28.93
CA PHE A 81 4.00 14.43 28.10
C PHE A 81 5.46 14.09 27.82
N ARG A 82 5.69 12.85 27.40
CA ARG A 82 6.98 12.41 26.85
C ARG A 82 6.91 12.51 25.33
N GLU A 83 7.91 13.12 24.71
CA GLU A 83 8.03 13.24 23.27
C GLU A 83 8.00 11.86 22.59
N GLY A 84 7.25 11.74 21.49
CA GLY A 84 7.06 10.48 20.77
C GLY A 84 6.10 9.47 21.43
N ALA A 85 5.59 9.76 22.63
CA ALA A 85 4.65 8.87 23.32
C ALA A 85 3.26 8.84 22.63
N ILE A 86 2.51 7.79 22.91
CA ILE A 86 1.10 7.70 22.55
C ILE A 86 0.30 8.40 23.66
N VAL A 87 -0.55 9.35 23.25
CA VAL A 87 -1.45 10.10 24.13
C VAL A 87 -2.89 9.81 23.75
N ARG A 88 -3.79 9.85 24.75
CA ARG A 88 -5.24 9.72 24.54
C ARG A 88 -5.86 11.10 24.42
N LYS A 89 -6.98 11.17 23.71
CA LYS A 89 -7.79 12.40 23.67
C LYS A 89 -8.13 12.84 25.08
N GLY A 90 -7.82 14.10 25.43
CA GLY A 90 -8.03 14.69 26.73
C GLY A 90 -6.82 14.66 27.66
N ASP A 91 -5.76 13.92 27.35
CA ASP A 91 -4.52 13.92 28.15
C ASP A 91 -3.89 15.32 28.14
N LEU A 92 -3.44 15.77 29.32
CA LEU A 92 -2.80 17.07 29.49
C LEU A 92 -1.42 17.07 28.83
N LEU A 93 -1.21 17.94 27.83
CA LEU A 93 0.06 18.09 27.15
C LEU A 93 0.89 19.24 27.71
N PHE A 94 0.27 20.40 27.83
CA PHE A 94 0.93 21.60 28.36
C PHE A 94 0.05 22.30 29.39
N GLN A 95 0.70 22.91 30.35
CA GLN A 95 0.06 23.83 31.29
C GLN A 95 0.57 25.24 31.04
N ILE A 96 -0.31 26.14 30.68
CA ILE A 96 -0.03 27.58 30.68
C ILE A 96 -0.26 28.09 32.10
N ASP A 97 0.47 29.11 32.56
CA ASP A 97 0.32 29.67 33.89
C ASP A 97 -1.14 30.06 34.16
N PRO A 98 -1.85 29.35 35.07
CA PRO A 98 -3.26 29.58 35.31
C PRO A 98 -3.54 30.76 36.24
N ARG A 99 -2.52 31.26 36.97
CA ARG A 99 -2.70 32.23 38.06
C ARG A 99 -3.41 33.52 37.63
N PRO A 100 -3.07 34.16 36.49
CA PRO A 100 -3.78 35.36 36.02
C PRO A 100 -5.25 35.07 35.70
N PHE A 101 -5.54 33.96 35.07
CA PHE A 101 -6.89 33.54 34.70
C PHE A 101 -7.73 33.15 35.91
N GLN A 102 -7.13 32.49 36.90
CA GLN A 102 -7.77 32.16 38.18
C GLN A 102 -8.15 33.41 38.93
N ALA A 103 -7.25 34.38 39.03
CA ALA A 103 -7.51 35.65 39.70
C ALA A 103 -8.69 36.42 39.06
N GLU A 104 -8.78 36.40 37.75
CA GLU A 104 -9.88 37.04 37.01
C GLU A 104 -11.22 36.31 37.23
N ALA A 105 -11.23 34.97 37.18
CA ALA A 105 -12.41 34.18 37.51
C ALA A 105 -12.89 34.43 38.96
N ASP A 106 -11.98 34.49 39.91
CA ASP A 106 -12.29 34.76 41.32
C ASP A 106 -12.83 36.19 41.51
N ARG A 107 -12.29 37.20 40.81
CA ARG A 107 -12.80 38.56 40.81
C ARG A 107 -14.25 38.60 40.32
N LEU A 108 -14.54 37.99 39.18
CA LEU A 108 -15.89 37.95 38.60
C LEU A 108 -16.87 37.15 39.45
N LYS A 109 -16.41 36.09 40.12
CA LYS A 109 -17.20 35.30 41.06
C LYS A 109 -17.63 36.16 42.25
N ALA A 110 -16.73 36.98 42.81
CA ALA A 110 -17.06 37.90 43.89
C ALA A 110 -18.05 38.99 43.41
N GLU A 111 -17.89 39.47 42.19
CA GLU A 111 -18.82 40.45 41.58
C GLU A 111 -20.20 39.86 41.34
N LEU A 112 -20.31 38.58 40.93
CA LEU A 112 -21.57 37.88 40.79
C LEU A 112 -22.28 37.75 42.16
N VAL A 113 -21.56 37.47 43.25
CA VAL A 113 -22.12 37.45 44.61
C VAL A 113 -22.71 38.83 44.97
N ARG A 114 -21.96 39.92 44.68
CA ARG A 114 -22.44 41.31 44.91
C ARG A 114 -23.71 41.61 44.10
N ALA A 115 -23.72 41.28 42.81
CA ALA A 115 -24.85 41.47 41.93
C ALA A 115 -26.11 40.73 42.43
N ARG A 116 -25.96 39.48 42.86
CA ARG A 116 -27.04 38.67 43.49
C ARG A 116 -27.59 39.30 44.74
N ALA A 117 -26.74 39.85 45.63
CA ALA A 117 -27.19 40.58 46.81
C ALA A 117 -28.00 41.83 46.46
N THR A 118 -27.62 42.54 45.37
CA THR A 118 -28.39 43.70 44.83
C THR A 118 -29.79 43.26 44.36
N VAL A 119 -29.89 42.16 43.60
CA VAL A 119 -31.16 41.59 43.14
C VAL A 119 -32.04 41.27 44.34
N GLN A 120 -31.49 40.63 45.39
CA GLN A 120 -32.24 40.28 46.58
C GLN A 120 -32.84 41.57 47.27
N ARG A 121 -32.00 42.63 47.40
CA ARG A 121 -32.44 43.90 47.98
C ARG A 121 -33.52 44.57 47.10
N THR A 122 -33.28 44.78 45.79
CA THR A 122 -34.21 45.44 44.88
C THR A 122 -35.52 44.66 44.70
N ASN A 123 -35.50 43.34 44.66
CA ASN A 123 -36.74 42.52 44.69
C ASN A 123 -37.54 42.69 45.94
N SER A 124 -36.89 42.79 47.13
CA SER A 124 -37.57 43.05 48.40
C SER A 124 -38.20 44.43 48.45
N GLU A 125 -37.49 45.45 47.87
CA GLU A 125 -38.02 46.81 47.72
C GLU A 125 -39.21 46.85 46.74
N ALA A 126 -39.14 46.22 45.59
CA ALA A 126 -40.21 46.12 44.60
C ALA A 126 -41.46 45.43 45.19
N GLN A 127 -41.28 44.26 45.86
CA GLN A 127 -42.39 43.59 46.51
C GLN A 127 -43.05 44.40 47.64
N ARG A 128 -42.28 45.23 48.36
CA ARG A 128 -42.81 46.16 49.34
C ARG A 128 -43.57 47.28 48.70
N ALA A 129 -43.04 47.87 47.61
CA ALA A 129 -43.69 48.93 46.83
C ALA A 129 -45.04 48.45 46.25
N GLU A 130 -45.12 47.27 45.70
CA GLU A 130 -46.30 46.63 45.16
C GLU A 130 -47.41 46.53 46.24
N ARG A 131 -47.06 46.08 47.46
CA ARG A 131 -47.99 45.98 48.59
C ARG A 131 -48.48 47.31 49.09
N LEU A 132 -47.60 48.36 49.13
CA LEU A 132 -47.97 49.70 49.54
C LEU A 132 -48.86 50.39 48.48
N THR A 133 -48.64 50.18 47.23
CA THR A 133 -49.47 50.70 46.12
C THR A 133 -50.87 50.03 46.18
N ALA A 134 -50.97 48.73 46.50
CA ALA A 134 -52.26 48.06 46.69
C ALA A 134 -53.06 48.57 47.89
N GLN A 135 -52.42 49.32 48.80
CA GLN A 135 -53.04 50.01 49.97
C GLN A 135 -53.16 51.48 49.78
N ASP A 136 -53.03 52.03 48.53
CA ASP A 136 -53.01 53.44 48.18
C ASP A 136 -52.01 54.34 48.97
N ALA A 137 -50.94 53.64 49.54
CA ALA A 137 -49.89 54.27 50.33
C ALA A 137 -48.64 54.66 49.50
N MET A 138 -48.62 54.39 48.19
CA MET A 138 -47.55 54.73 47.26
C MET A 138 -48.09 54.99 45.87
N SER A 139 -47.42 55.90 45.11
CA SER A 139 -47.79 56.19 43.73
C SER A 139 -47.44 55.03 42.79
N ARG A 140 -48.19 54.87 41.68
CA ARG A 140 -47.93 53.88 40.66
C ARG A 140 -46.53 54.07 39.99
N GLU A 141 -46.22 55.37 39.73
CA GLU A 141 -44.92 55.73 39.15
C GLU A 141 -43.71 55.20 40.02
N GLU A 142 -43.79 55.37 41.33
CA GLU A 142 -42.74 54.90 42.23
C GLU A 142 -42.67 53.38 42.23
N ASN A 143 -43.84 52.71 42.19
CA ASN A 143 -43.88 51.23 42.08
C ASN A 143 -43.22 50.77 40.78
N ASP A 144 -43.59 51.37 39.62
CA ASP A 144 -43.02 51.01 38.31
C ASP A 144 -41.51 51.26 38.27
N ARG A 145 -41.04 52.33 38.91
CA ARG A 145 -39.62 52.62 39.05
C ARG A 145 -38.88 51.53 39.86
N ARG A 146 -39.47 51.06 41.00
CA ARG A 146 -38.90 49.98 41.84
C ARG A 146 -38.87 48.63 41.08
N ALA A 147 -39.92 48.33 40.34
CA ALA A 147 -39.99 47.13 39.50
C ALA A 147 -38.92 47.17 38.42
N SER A 148 -38.72 48.35 37.74
CA SER A 148 -37.67 48.52 36.73
C SER A 148 -36.26 48.34 37.31
N PHE A 149 -35.98 48.86 38.53
CA PHE A 149 -34.70 48.64 39.19
C PHE A 149 -34.46 47.14 39.56
N ALA A 150 -35.51 46.42 39.95
CA ALA A 150 -35.38 44.99 40.21
C ALA A 150 -35.07 44.20 38.91
N GLN A 151 -35.70 44.60 37.80
CA GLN A 151 -35.44 43.99 36.48
C GLN A 151 -34.02 44.32 36.00
N GLU A 152 -33.57 45.59 36.11
CA GLU A 152 -32.21 45.99 35.79
C GLU A 152 -31.17 45.21 36.61
N ALA A 153 -31.36 45.08 37.91
CA ALA A 153 -30.49 44.30 38.79
C ALA A 153 -30.42 42.80 38.38
N THR A 154 -31.55 42.25 37.92
CA THR A 154 -31.57 40.87 37.38
C THR A 154 -30.75 40.74 36.10
N ALA A 155 -30.94 41.69 35.15
CA ALA A 155 -30.14 41.69 33.94
C ALA A 155 -28.64 41.86 34.22
N GLN A 156 -28.27 42.61 35.27
CA GLN A 156 -26.88 42.75 35.71
C GLN A 156 -26.30 41.43 36.21
N VAL A 157 -27.06 40.62 36.92
CA VAL A 157 -26.62 39.24 37.34
C VAL A 157 -26.32 38.38 36.13
N ASP A 158 -27.19 38.44 35.10
CA ASP A 158 -27.00 37.65 33.89
C ASP A 158 -25.75 38.08 33.12
N ALA A 159 -25.48 39.40 33.04
CA ALA A 159 -24.29 39.94 32.40
C ALA A 159 -23.00 39.50 33.13
N VAL A 160 -22.96 39.63 34.47
CA VAL A 160 -21.78 39.19 35.26
C VAL A 160 -21.59 37.67 35.21
N ALA A 161 -22.69 36.90 35.23
CA ALA A 161 -22.62 35.45 35.09
C ALA A 161 -22.07 35.04 33.73
N ALA A 162 -22.40 35.74 32.65
CA ALA A 162 -21.83 35.52 31.32
C ALA A 162 -20.32 35.82 31.28
N ALA A 163 -19.92 36.96 31.89
CA ALA A 163 -18.50 37.31 31.99
C ALA A 163 -17.69 36.28 32.80
N LEU A 164 -18.26 35.78 33.92
CA LEU A 164 -17.60 34.71 34.71
C LEU A 164 -17.43 33.44 33.90
N ARG A 165 -18.44 32.99 33.16
CA ARG A 165 -18.31 31.81 32.29
C ARG A 165 -17.20 31.98 31.24
N ALA A 166 -17.04 33.17 30.67
CA ALA A 166 -15.95 33.46 29.72
C ALA A 166 -14.57 33.37 30.40
N ALA A 167 -14.44 33.88 31.63
CA ALA A 167 -13.19 33.79 32.40
C ALA A 167 -12.85 32.33 32.81
N GLU A 168 -13.85 31.56 33.21
CA GLU A 168 -13.70 30.13 33.52
C GLU A 168 -13.27 29.31 32.29
N LEU A 169 -13.82 29.59 31.09
CA LEU A 169 -13.36 28.99 29.84
C LEU A 169 -11.91 29.34 29.51
N ASN A 170 -11.49 30.59 29.73
CA ASN A 170 -10.11 31.00 29.55
C ASN A 170 -9.17 30.27 30.53
N LEU A 171 -9.60 30.06 31.76
CA LEU A 171 -8.88 29.28 32.75
C LEU A 171 -8.78 27.78 32.33
N GLU A 172 -9.86 27.22 31.82
CA GLU A 172 -9.85 25.84 31.25
C GLU A 172 -8.84 25.75 30.10
N PHE A 173 -8.81 26.71 29.19
CA PHE A 173 -7.89 26.75 28.06
C PHE A 173 -6.42 26.86 28.43
N THR A 174 -6.08 27.22 29.69
CA THR A 174 -4.70 27.10 30.18
C THR A 174 -4.21 25.65 30.24
N ARG A 175 -5.12 24.68 30.28
CA ARG A 175 -4.84 23.26 30.24
C ARG A 175 -4.94 22.77 28.79
N VAL A 176 -3.80 22.77 28.09
CA VAL A 176 -3.75 22.33 26.69
C VAL A 176 -3.74 20.81 26.65
N ALA A 177 -4.85 20.23 26.27
CA ALA A 177 -5.04 18.78 26.19
C ALA A 177 -4.95 18.26 24.76
N ALA A 178 -4.67 16.97 24.61
CA ALA A 178 -4.62 16.27 23.32
C ALA A 178 -6.03 16.27 22.66
N PRO A 179 -6.17 16.79 21.43
CA PRO A 179 -7.48 16.84 20.76
C PRO A 179 -7.91 15.50 20.19
N ILE A 180 -6.95 14.61 19.91
CA ILE A 180 -7.14 13.27 19.38
C ILE A 180 -6.24 12.27 20.11
N THR A 181 -6.58 10.99 20.04
CA THR A 181 -5.69 9.90 20.42
C THR A 181 -4.68 9.66 19.31
N GLY A 182 -3.38 9.53 19.66
CA GLY A 182 -2.33 9.31 18.66
C GLY A 182 -0.94 9.52 19.23
N ARG A 183 0.06 9.58 18.38
CA ARG A 183 1.45 9.84 18.77
C ARG A 183 1.70 11.35 18.78
N VAL A 184 2.20 11.84 19.89
CA VAL A 184 2.61 13.24 20.02
C VAL A 184 4.05 13.40 19.51
N SER A 185 4.30 14.50 18.82
CA SER A 185 5.63 14.87 18.35
C SER A 185 6.49 15.46 19.49
N ARG A 186 7.63 16.04 19.14
CA ARG A 186 8.43 16.80 20.11
C ARG A 186 7.69 18.05 20.60
N ALA A 187 8.04 18.54 21.75
CA ALA A 187 7.64 19.86 22.22
C ALA A 187 8.40 20.93 21.43
N VAL A 188 7.65 21.73 20.64
CA VAL A 188 8.25 22.87 19.91
C VAL A 188 8.47 24.04 20.87
N THR A 189 7.63 24.15 21.91
CA THR A 189 7.72 25.17 22.95
C THR A 189 8.02 24.51 24.29
N THR A 190 9.02 24.97 24.99
CA THR A 190 9.46 24.47 26.29
C THR A 190 8.94 25.32 27.45
N GLU A 191 9.09 24.82 28.67
CA GLU A 191 8.71 25.55 29.88
C GLU A 191 9.42 26.91 29.96
N GLY A 192 8.74 27.92 30.49
CA GLY A 192 9.21 29.28 30.59
C GLY A 192 9.02 30.16 29.37
N ASN A 193 8.66 29.58 28.21
CA ASN A 193 8.40 30.37 27.00
C ASN A 193 6.99 30.96 26.98
N LEU A 194 6.87 32.14 26.40
CA LEU A 194 5.59 32.80 26.12
C LEU A 194 4.98 32.19 24.88
N VAL A 195 3.70 31.83 24.94
CA VAL A 195 2.90 31.37 23.80
C VAL A 195 1.79 32.38 23.50
N SER A 196 1.49 32.55 22.21
CA SER A 196 0.45 33.44 21.71
C SER A 196 -0.70 32.66 21.11
N SER A 197 -1.94 33.14 21.32
CA SER A 197 -3.17 32.59 20.79
C SER A 197 -3.80 33.43 19.67
N GLY A 198 -3.12 34.47 19.18
CA GLY A 198 -3.64 35.40 18.18
C GLY A 198 -3.99 34.74 16.85
N PRO A 199 -5.02 35.25 16.12
CA PRO A 199 -5.35 34.81 14.78
C PRO A 199 -4.16 34.96 13.83
N GLY A 200 -3.76 33.86 13.15
CA GLY A 200 -2.61 33.83 12.23
C GLY A 200 -1.23 33.66 12.87
N GLU A 201 -1.06 33.99 14.16
CA GLU A 201 0.21 33.94 14.88
C GLU A 201 0.22 32.95 16.08
N ALA A 202 -0.81 32.14 16.21
CA ALA A 202 -0.88 31.18 17.31
C ALA A 202 0.34 30.23 17.30
N THR A 203 1.06 30.19 18.41
CA THR A 203 2.28 29.40 18.56
C THR A 203 2.01 27.91 18.40
N LEU A 204 2.75 27.24 17.51
CA LEU A 204 2.72 25.77 17.43
C LEU A 204 3.44 25.19 18.64
N MET A 205 2.73 24.43 19.46
CA MET A 205 3.29 23.80 20.66
C MET A 205 3.78 22.38 20.39
N THR A 206 2.99 21.57 19.67
CA THR A 206 3.33 20.22 19.20
C THR A 206 2.34 19.79 18.12
N THR A 207 2.57 18.60 17.54
CA THR A 207 1.64 17.96 16.61
C THR A 207 1.25 16.59 17.14
N VAL A 208 -0.01 16.20 17.02
CA VAL A 208 -0.49 14.85 17.33
C VAL A 208 -1.00 14.22 16.05
N VAL A 209 -0.53 12.99 15.74
CA VAL A 209 -0.95 12.21 14.57
C VAL A 209 -1.66 10.95 15.02
N SER A 210 -2.80 10.64 14.41
CA SER A 210 -3.46 9.35 14.65
C SER A 210 -2.63 8.22 14.06
N LEU A 211 -2.64 7.04 14.71
CA LEU A 211 -1.90 5.88 14.25
C LEU A 211 -2.82 4.80 13.69
N ASP A 212 -3.96 4.58 14.30
CA ASP A 212 -4.92 3.54 13.91
C ASP A 212 -6.32 4.14 13.76
N PRO A 213 -6.97 3.91 12.61
CA PRO A 213 -6.43 3.32 11.38
C PRO A 213 -5.40 4.24 10.69
N ILE A 214 -4.67 3.71 9.68
CA ILE A 214 -3.72 4.45 8.87
C ILE A 214 -4.13 4.40 7.39
N TYR A 215 -3.84 5.45 6.65
CA TYR A 215 -4.06 5.52 5.22
C TYR A 215 -2.78 5.19 4.44
N ALA A 216 -2.95 4.52 3.32
CA ALA A 216 -1.95 4.45 2.26
C ALA A 216 -2.48 5.22 1.05
N VAL A 217 -1.78 6.28 0.66
CA VAL A 217 -2.11 7.12 -0.49
C VAL A 217 -1.16 6.76 -1.62
N PHE A 218 -1.70 6.55 -2.81
CA PHE A 218 -0.96 6.19 -4.01
C PHE A 218 -1.62 6.77 -5.25
N ASP A 219 -0.83 6.93 -6.30
CA ASP A 219 -1.28 7.49 -7.55
C ASP A 219 -1.38 6.37 -8.60
N VAL A 220 -2.53 6.29 -9.27
CA VAL A 220 -2.84 5.33 -10.33
C VAL A 220 -2.75 6.05 -11.66
N ASP A 221 -2.00 5.50 -12.62
CA ASP A 221 -1.88 6.07 -13.95
C ASP A 221 -3.21 6.03 -14.73
N GLU A 222 -3.39 6.97 -15.66
CA GLU A 222 -4.61 7.12 -16.44
C GLU A 222 -4.94 5.85 -17.24
N GLN A 223 -3.94 5.16 -17.78
CA GLN A 223 -4.15 3.95 -18.57
C GLN A 223 -4.73 2.82 -17.71
N SER A 224 -4.18 2.63 -16.51
CA SER A 224 -4.71 1.66 -15.53
C SER A 224 -6.11 2.05 -15.07
N PHE A 225 -6.36 3.34 -14.83
CA PHE A 225 -7.67 3.83 -14.45
C PHE A 225 -8.74 3.57 -15.52
N LEU A 226 -8.45 3.87 -16.80
CA LEU A 226 -9.36 3.59 -17.92
C LEU A 226 -9.61 2.08 -18.08
N ARG A 227 -8.54 1.26 -18.00
CA ARG A 227 -8.65 -0.20 -18.04
C ARG A 227 -9.57 -0.71 -16.92
N TYR A 228 -9.45 -0.21 -15.71
CA TYR A 228 -10.31 -0.57 -14.60
C TYR A 228 -11.77 -0.14 -14.81
N GLY A 229 -11.99 1.00 -15.44
CA GLY A 229 -13.32 1.46 -15.83
C GLY A 229 -14.02 0.48 -16.76
N VAL A 230 -13.32 0.01 -17.80
CA VAL A 230 -13.82 -1.00 -18.75
C VAL A 230 -14.12 -2.32 -18.04
N LEU A 231 -13.18 -2.82 -17.21
CA LEU A 231 -13.38 -4.07 -16.47
C LEU A 231 -14.57 -4.01 -15.50
N THR A 232 -14.80 -2.84 -14.90
CA THR A 232 -15.94 -2.62 -14.01
C THR A 232 -17.26 -2.61 -14.79
N SER A 233 -17.32 -1.95 -15.96
CA SER A 233 -18.52 -1.92 -16.80
C SER A 233 -18.89 -3.30 -17.36
N GLU A 234 -17.89 -4.16 -17.57
CA GLU A 234 -18.08 -5.55 -18.00
C GLU A 234 -18.40 -6.53 -16.83
N GLY A 235 -18.49 -6.04 -15.59
CA GLY A 235 -18.74 -6.87 -14.40
C GLY A 235 -17.58 -7.79 -14.01
N LYS A 236 -16.39 -7.63 -14.62
CA LYS A 236 -15.21 -8.45 -14.36
C LYS A 236 -14.40 -7.99 -13.15
N ARG A 237 -14.68 -6.80 -12.61
CA ARG A 237 -14.02 -6.18 -11.46
C ARG A 237 -15.03 -5.41 -10.63
N ALA A 238 -14.87 -5.44 -9.29
CA ALA A 238 -15.62 -4.54 -8.42
C ALA A 238 -15.22 -3.09 -8.65
N SER A 239 -16.16 -2.16 -8.53
CA SER A 239 -15.90 -0.74 -8.67
C SER A 239 -14.94 -0.25 -7.59
N ALA A 240 -13.90 0.48 -7.98
CA ALA A 240 -12.99 1.12 -7.03
C ALA A 240 -13.65 2.29 -6.28
N ARG A 241 -14.76 2.84 -6.80
CA ARG A 241 -15.55 3.90 -6.15
C ARG A 241 -16.53 3.35 -5.11
N GLU A 242 -16.88 2.07 -5.22
CA GLU A 242 -17.65 1.37 -4.21
C GLU A 242 -16.70 0.93 -3.10
N ALA A 243 -16.96 1.36 -1.87
CA ALA A 243 -16.10 1.07 -0.73
C ALA A 243 -15.93 -0.44 -0.54
N GLY A 244 -14.70 -0.91 -0.42
CA GLY A 244 -14.42 -2.29 -0.01
C GLY A 244 -13.55 -3.12 -0.93
N LEU A 245 -13.02 -2.57 -2.04
CA LEU A 245 -12.02 -3.29 -2.85
C LEU A 245 -10.83 -3.65 -1.96
N GLY A 246 -10.57 -4.95 -1.80
CA GLY A 246 -9.43 -5.44 -1.01
C GLY A 246 -8.10 -5.04 -1.67
N ILE A 247 -7.21 -4.47 -0.89
CA ILE A 247 -5.86 -4.07 -1.31
C ILE A 247 -4.87 -4.73 -0.36
N GLN A 248 -3.74 -5.14 -0.89
CA GLN A 248 -2.63 -5.66 -0.11
C GLN A 248 -1.49 -4.64 -0.11
N MET A 249 -0.76 -4.57 0.99
CA MET A 249 0.36 -3.65 1.16
C MET A 249 1.58 -4.36 1.73
N ALA A 250 2.75 -3.92 1.30
CA ALA A 250 4.05 -4.32 1.81
C ALA A 250 4.90 -3.08 2.14
N LEU A 251 5.63 -3.14 3.24
CA LEU A 251 6.66 -2.17 3.57
C LEU A 251 7.93 -2.40 2.74
N ALA A 252 8.83 -1.43 2.75
CA ALA A 252 10.16 -1.59 2.17
C ALA A 252 10.90 -2.74 2.89
N GLY A 253 11.35 -3.74 2.11
CA GLY A 253 12.04 -4.93 2.63
C GLY A 253 11.17 -6.16 2.85
N GLU A 254 9.85 -6.03 2.86
CA GLU A 254 8.95 -7.19 2.83
C GLU A 254 8.86 -7.75 1.41
N GLN A 255 9.03 -9.07 1.26
CA GLN A 255 8.93 -9.72 -0.04
C GLN A 255 7.48 -9.99 -0.43
N ASP A 256 6.64 -10.34 0.56
CA ASP A 256 5.21 -10.56 0.41
C ASP A 256 4.41 -9.30 0.78
N PHE A 257 3.09 -9.38 0.65
CA PHE A 257 2.15 -8.30 0.96
C PHE A 257 1.29 -8.69 2.18
N PRO A 258 1.85 -8.69 3.41
CA PRO A 258 1.17 -9.22 4.59
C PRO A 258 0.03 -8.34 5.10
N HIS A 259 0.04 -7.04 4.76
CA HIS A 259 -0.96 -6.12 5.27
C HIS A 259 -2.17 -6.07 4.35
N ALA A 260 -3.32 -6.47 4.87
CA ALA A 260 -4.60 -6.40 4.15
C ALA A 260 -5.36 -5.13 4.51
N GLY A 261 -5.86 -4.44 3.51
CA GLY A 261 -6.64 -3.21 3.66
C GLY A 261 -7.75 -3.11 2.64
N LYS A 262 -8.45 -1.99 2.64
CA LYS A 262 -9.57 -1.72 1.72
C LYS A 262 -9.44 -0.34 1.12
N MET A 263 -9.71 -0.24 -0.18
CA MET A 263 -9.85 1.05 -0.83
C MET A 263 -11.05 1.79 -0.25
N ASN A 264 -10.85 3.06 0.12
CA ASN A 264 -11.91 3.89 0.67
C ASN A 264 -12.11 5.22 -0.07
N PHE A 265 -11.20 5.55 -0.97
CA PHE A 265 -11.27 6.79 -1.74
C PHE A 265 -10.55 6.66 -3.07
N LEU A 266 -11.14 7.22 -4.10
CA LEU A 266 -10.56 7.46 -5.41
C LEU A 266 -10.98 8.87 -5.82
N ASP A 267 -10.02 9.70 -6.20
CA ASP A 267 -10.28 11.09 -6.55
C ASP A 267 -11.26 11.22 -7.72
N ASN A 268 -11.86 12.39 -7.87
CA ASN A 268 -12.80 12.69 -8.95
C ASN A 268 -12.12 13.29 -10.20
N GLN A 269 -10.85 13.66 -10.09
CA GLN A 269 -10.06 14.27 -11.15
C GLN A 269 -8.73 13.56 -11.33
N VAL A 270 -8.28 13.47 -12.58
CA VAL A 270 -6.89 13.13 -12.94
C VAL A 270 -6.06 14.41 -12.83
N ASP A 271 -4.91 14.34 -12.18
CA ASP A 271 -3.95 15.43 -12.14
C ASP A 271 -3.35 15.61 -13.55
N PRO A 272 -3.59 16.73 -14.24
CA PRO A 272 -3.12 16.95 -15.60
C PRO A 272 -1.60 17.11 -15.69
N ALA A 273 -0.91 17.40 -14.59
CA ALA A 273 0.54 17.54 -14.57
C ALA A 273 1.26 16.19 -14.56
N THR A 274 0.67 15.18 -13.94
CA THR A 274 1.26 13.85 -13.78
C THR A 274 0.55 12.76 -14.58
N GLY A 275 -0.68 13.00 -15.06
CA GLY A 275 -1.49 12.00 -15.74
C GLY A 275 -1.94 10.87 -14.78
N THR A 276 -2.06 11.16 -13.48
CA THR A 276 -2.42 10.17 -12.46
C THR A 276 -3.66 10.57 -11.70
N ILE A 277 -4.37 9.60 -11.14
CA ILE A 277 -5.50 9.82 -10.24
C ILE A 277 -5.13 9.31 -8.84
N ARG A 278 -5.40 10.12 -7.83
CA ARG A 278 -5.08 9.77 -6.45
C ARG A 278 -6.07 8.76 -5.89
N ALA A 279 -5.54 7.71 -5.31
CA ALA A 279 -6.29 6.66 -4.63
C ALA A 279 -5.81 6.54 -3.17
N ARG A 280 -6.70 6.07 -2.31
CA ARG A 280 -6.40 5.88 -0.90
C ARG A 280 -7.04 4.59 -0.39
N ALA A 281 -6.27 3.84 0.38
CA ALA A 281 -6.72 2.66 1.08
C ALA A 281 -6.54 2.83 2.59
N VAL A 282 -7.38 2.15 3.37
CA VAL A 282 -7.34 2.14 4.83
C VAL A 282 -6.81 0.80 5.32
N PHE A 283 -5.90 0.86 6.28
CA PHE A 283 -5.29 -0.29 6.94
C PHE A 283 -5.42 -0.19 8.46
N THR A 284 -5.55 -1.33 9.12
CA THR A 284 -5.47 -1.40 10.58
C THR A 284 -4.00 -1.31 11.02
N ASN A 285 -3.75 -0.64 12.15
CA ASN A 285 -2.41 -0.44 12.70
C ASN A 285 -2.45 -0.53 14.24
N GLY A 286 -3.12 -1.57 14.75
CA GLY A 286 -3.33 -1.74 16.19
C GLY A 286 -2.04 -1.90 17.01
N ASP A 287 -0.97 -2.42 16.39
CA ASP A 287 0.37 -2.53 16.99
C ASP A 287 1.21 -1.25 16.85
N SER A 288 0.71 -0.24 16.11
CA SER A 288 1.39 1.03 15.83
C SER A 288 2.75 0.87 15.12
N ALA A 289 2.96 -0.24 14.41
CA ALA A 289 4.19 -0.50 13.64
C ALA A 289 4.25 0.37 12.38
N LEU A 290 3.10 0.63 11.76
CA LEU A 290 3.00 1.47 10.58
C LEU A 290 3.09 2.95 11.00
N THR A 291 4.13 3.62 10.54
CA THR A 291 4.37 5.04 10.84
C THR A 291 4.01 5.91 9.64
N PRO A 292 3.25 7.01 9.81
CA PRO A 292 2.98 7.95 8.73
C PRO A 292 4.27 8.46 8.10
N GLY A 293 4.29 8.58 6.76
CA GLY A 293 5.44 9.01 5.97
C GLY A 293 6.27 7.87 5.37
N LEU A 294 6.11 6.63 5.79
CA LEU A 294 6.78 5.49 5.20
C LEU A 294 6.31 5.24 3.76
N PHE A 295 7.25 4.82 2.90
CA PHE A 295 6.94 4.32 1.58
C PHE A 295 6.42 2.89 1.66
N VAL A 296 5.43 2.60 0.82
CA VAL A 296 4.79 1.30 0.75
C VAL A 296 4.57 0.89 -0.71
N ARG A 297 4.58 -0.42 -0.94
CA ARG A 297 4.10 -1.02 -2.18
C ARG A 297 2.69 -1.53 -1.96
N LEU A 298 1.82 -1.27 -2.90
CA LEU A 298 0.42 -1.67 -2.84
C LEU A 298 0.09 -2.57 -4.01
N ARG A 299 -0.66 -3.63 -3.76
CA ARG A 299 -1.26 -4.50 -4.78
C ARG A 299 -2.75 -4.24 -4.87
N VAL A 300 -3.17 -3.82 -6.04
CA VAL A 300 -4.58 -3.61 -6.38
C VAL A 300 -5.03 -4.73 -7.29
N PRO A 301 -6.15 -5.42 -7.01
CA PRO A 301 -6.63 -6.46 -7.89
C PRO A 301 -7.06 -5.85 -9.22
N GLY A 302 -6.46 -6.33 -10.30
CA GLY A 302 -6.78 -5.99 -11.68
C GLY A 302 -7.88 -6.90 -12.23
N THR A 303 -7.52 -7.70 -13.25
CA THR A 303 -8.45 -8.62 -13.91
C THR A 303 -8.53 -9.93 -13.14
N LYS A 304 -9.75 -10.40 -12.89
CA LYS A 304 -9.99 -11.81 -12.57
C LYS A 304 -10.11 -12.58 -13.89
N SER A 305 -9.19 -13.49 -14.14
CA SER A 305 -9.23 -14.40 -15.29
C SER A 305 -9.69 -15.76 -14.81
N PRO A 306 -11.01 -16.06 -14.90
CA PRO A 306 -11.48 -17.40 -14.59
C PRO A 306 -10.86 -18.36 -15.62
N GLY A 307 -10.16 -19.38 -15.11
CA GLY A 307 -9.52 -20.37 -15.96
C GLY A 307 -8.29 -19.85 -16.71
N GLY A 308 -7.43 -19.08 -16.07
CA GLY A 308 -6.16 -18.65 -16.65
C GLY A 308 -5.23 -19.84 -16.92
N THR A 309 -4.65 -19.87 -18.13
CA THR A 309 -3.66 -20.87 -18.53
C THR A 309 -2.27 -20.43 -18.12
N LEU A 310 -1.60 -21.20 -17.27
CA LEU A 310 -0.27 -20.91 -16.75
C LEU A 310 0.76 -21.87 -17.33
N VAL A 311 1.88 -21.32 -17.76
CA VAL A 311 2.99 -22.09 -18.33
C VAL A 311 4.31 -21.64 -17.73
N ARG A 312 5.33 -22.50 -17.74
CA ARG A 312 6.69 -22.14 -17.35
C ARG A 312 7.24 -21.08 -18.32
N ASP A 313 7.87 -20.03 -17.82
CA ASP A 313 8.39 -18.94 -18.66
C ASP A 313 9.40 -19.46 -19.70
N GLY A 314 10.22 -20.45 -19.34
CA GLY A 314 11.15 -21.11 -20.27
C GLY A 314 10.52 -21.96 -21.38
N ALA A 315 9.19 -22.19 -21.33
CA ALA A 315 8.44 -22.88 -22.41
C ALA A 315 8.01 -21.93 -23.54
N VAL A 316 8.18 -20.62 -23.36
CA VAL A 316 7.80 -19.59 -24.32
C VAL A 316 8.99 -19.27 -25.20
N GLY A 317 8.83 -19.50 -26.50
CA GLY A 317 9.78 -19.06 -27.54
C GLY A 317 9.48 -17.66 -28.02
N THR A 318 10.51 -17.01 -28.57
CA THR A 318 10.38 -15.69 -29.22
C THR A 318 10.86 -15.82 -30.66
N ASP A 319 10.04 -15.37 -31.61
CA ASP A 319 10.40 -15.29 -33.01
C ASP A 319 10.08 -13.85 -33.48
N LEU A 320 11.17 -13.06 -33.66
CA LEU A 320 11.08 -11.60 -33.86
C LEU A 320 10.21 -10.95 -32.78
N ASP A 321 9.03 -10.44 -33.15
CA ASP A 321 8.10 -9.78 -32.21
C ASP A 321 7.03 -10.72 -31.69
N LYS A 322 6.96 -11.99 -32.14
CA LYS A 322 5.89 -12.92 -31.76
C LYS A 322 6.33 -13.87 -30.68
N ARG A 323 5.50 -14.01 -29.67
CA ARG A 323 5.66 -15.05 -28.65
C ARG A 323 4.90 -16.29 -29.08
N PHE A 324 5.52 -17.45 -28.91
CA PHE A 324 4.92 -18.72 -29.28
C PHE A 324 5.26 -19.83 -28.29
N VAL A 325 4.49 -20.90 -28.33
CA VAL A 325 4.76 -22.15 -27.64
C VAL A 325 4.68 -23.32 -28.63
N TYR A 326 5.41 -24.37 -28.36
CA TYR A 326 5.28 -25.62 -29.09
C TYR A 326 4.28 -26.53 -28.40
N VAL A 327 3.18 -26.84 -29.06
CA VAL A 327 2.13 -27.76 -28.60
C VAL A 327 2.38 -29.12 -29.24
N VAL A 328 2.29 -30.18 -28.45
CA VAL A 328 2.41 -31.55 -28.92
C VAL A 328 1.03 -32.11 -29.14
N GLY A 329 0.73 -32.45 -30.40
CA GLY A 329 -0.54 -33.10 -30.79
C GLY A 329 -0.63 -34.56 -30.33
N GLY A 330 -1.81 -35.14 -30.41
CA GLY A 330 -2.05 -36.55 -30.11
C GLY A 330 -1.25 -37.53 -30.99
N ASP A 331 -0.86 -37.12 -32.17
CA ASP A 331 0.01 -37.80 -33.14
C ASP A 331 1.53 -37.62 -32.84
N LYS A 332 1.87 -36.98 -31.71
CA LYS A 332 3.23 -36.62 -31.29
C LYS A 332 3.92 -35.62 -32.21
N THR A 333 3.18 -34.91 -33.03
CA THR A 333 3.71 -33.85 -33.93
C THR A 333 3.68 -32.50 -33.23
N ILE A 334 4.73 -31.71 -33.44
CA ILE A 334 4.86 -30.35 -32.86
C ILE A 334 4.17 -29.34 -33.77
N THR A 335 3.31 -28.54 -33.13
CA THR A 335 2.68 -27.38 -33.76
C THR A 335 3.14 -26.10 -33.05
N GLN A 336 3.61 -25.11 -33.79
CA GLN A 336 3.90 -23.79 -33.27
C GLN A 336 2.59 -23.00 -33.15
N ARG A 337 2.30 -22.49 -31.96
CA ARG A 337 1.10 -21.70 -31.70
C ARG A 337 1.47 -20.36 -31.09
N ALA A 338 1.05 -19.27 -31.74
CA ALA A 338 1.25 -17.93 -31.22
C ALA A 338 0.42 -17.73 -29.94
N VAL A 339 1.02 -17.04 -28.96
CA VAL A 339 0.39 -16.80 -27.67
C VAL A 339 0.51 -15.34 -27.26
N THR A 340 -0.51 -14.85 -26.53
CA THR A 340 -0.49 -13.55 -25.87
C THR A 340 -0.16 -13.78 -24.42
N LEU A 341 0.93 -13.17 -23.94
CA LEU A 341 1.40 -13.35 -22.58
C LEU A 341 0.76 -12.34 -21.61
N GLY A 342 0.58 -12.76 -20.37
CA GLY A 342 0.27 -11.95 -19.21
C GLY A 342 1.46 -11.83 -18.24
N PRO A 343 1.22 -11.40 -17.00
CA PRO A 343 2.23 -11.31 -15.96
C PRO A 343 2.78 -12.69 -15.55
N ASN A 344 3.90 -12.69 -14.83
CA ASN A 344 4.40 -13.86 -14.14
C ASN A 344 3.72 -13.95 -12.77
N LEU A 345 3.22 -15.12 -12.42
CA LEU A 345 2.46 -15.40 -11.20
C LEU A 345 3.02 -16.69 -10.58
N ASP A 346 3.57 -16.61 -9.40
CA ASP A 346 4.16 -17.74 -8.66
C ASP A 346 5.17 -18.56 -9.49
N GLY A 347 5.99 -17.87 -10.30
CA GLY A 347 7.00 -18.52 -11.16
C GLY A 347 6.45 -19.10 -12.47
N LEU A 348 5.17 -18.95 -12.75
CA LEU A 348 4.53 -19.33 -14.00
C LEU A 348 4.04 -18.10 -14.77
N ARG A 349 4.14 -18.14 -16.09
CA ARG A 349 3.66 -17.07 -16.98
C ARG A 349 2.20 -17.32 -17.35
N LEU A 350 1.35 -16.31 -17.12
CA LEU A 350 -0.03 -16.34 -17.61
C LEU A 350 -0.04 -16.26 -19.15
N VAL A 351 -0.85 -17.09 -19.79
CA VAL A 351 -1.15 -17.02 -21.22
C VAL A 351 -2.61 -16.62 -21.37
N ARG A 352 -2.83 -15.42 -21.92
CA ARG A 352 -4.20 -14.85 -22.10
C ARG A 352 -4.93 -15.46 -23.28
N SER A 353 -4.21 -15.86 -24.33
CA SER A 353 -4.78 -16.47 -25.52
C SER A 353 -3.78 -17.37 -26.25
N GLY A 354 -4.29 -18.34 -27.00
CA GLY A 354 -3.48 -19.24 -27.81
C GLY A 354 -3.34 -20.66 -27.25
N LEU A 355 -3.70 -20.94 -25.99
CA LEU A 355 -3.69 -22.26 -25.40
C LEU A 355 -5.06 -22.64 -24.85
N ALA A 356 -5.36 -23.93 -24.87
CA ALA A 356 -6.58 -24.51 -24.30
C ALA A 356 -6.24 -25.37 -23.06
N ASN A 357 -7.26 -25.57 -22.21
CA ASN A 357 -7.12 -26.49 -21.09
C ASN A 357 -6.81 -27.90 -21.60
N GLY A 358 -5.73 -28.50 -21.07
CA GLY A 358 -5.30 -29.83 -21.44
C GLY A 358 -4.23 -29.89 -22.52
N ASP A 359 -3.87 -28.77 -23.15
CA ASP A 359 -2.75 -28.73 -24.11
C ASP A 359 -1.45 -29.24 -23.47
N LEU A 360 -0.69 -30.02 -24.22
CA LEU A 360 0.62 -30.52 -23.83
C LEU A 360 1.68 -29.68 -24.54
N ILE A 361 2.52 -29.00 -23.78
CA ILE A 361 3.52 -28.08 -24.34
C ILE A 361 4.94 -28.52 -24.03
N VAL A 362 5.89 -28.18 -24.94
CA VAL A 362 7.31 -28.40 -24.73
C VAL A 362 7.85 -27.42 -23.71
N VAL A 363 8.42 -27.89 -22.61
CA VAL A 363 9.02 -27.06 -21.55
C VAL A 363 10.53 -27.02 -21.56
N ASN A 364 11.17 -28.06 -22.11
CA ASN A 364 12.62 -28.09 -22.32
C ASN A 364 12.94 -28.68 -23.68
N GLY A 365 14.00 -28.19 -24.33
CA GLY A 365 14.46 -28.69 -25.61
C GLY A 365 13.86 -27.94 -26.81
N LEU A 366 13.33 -26.71 -26.62
CA LEU A 366 12.78 -25.90 -27.71
C LEU A 366 13.72 -25.72 -28.90
N GLN A 367 15.04 -25.66 -28.63
CA GLN A 367 16.07 -25.50 -29.69
C GLN A 367 16.27 -26.77 -30.55
N ARG A 368 15.78 -27.92 -30.12
CA ARG A 368 15.95 -29.21 -30.80
C ARG A 368 14.77 -29.59 -31.67
N VAL A 369 13.72 -28.78 -31.64
CA VAL A 369 12.46 -29.09 -32.30
C VAL A 369 12.06 -28.02 -33.31
N ARG A 370 11.34 -28.44 -34.35
CA ARG A 370 10.80 -27.55 -35.39
C ARG A 370 9.32 -27.92 -35.62
N PRO A 371 8.51 -26.97 -36.07
CA PRO A 371 7.12 -27.26 -36.45
C PRO A 371 7.04 -28.41 -37.47
N GLY A 372 6.10 -29.32 -37.26
CA GLY A 372 5.90 -30.52 -38.11
C GLY A 372 6.75 -31.74 -37.73
N MET A 373 7.70 -31.62 -36.78
CA MET A 373 8.53 -32.72 -36.36
C MET A 373 7.82 -33.65 -35.37
N LYS A 374 8.00 -34.96 -35.51
CA LYS A 374 7.58 -35.95 -34.53
C LYS A 374 8.59 -36.03 -33.38
N VAL A 375 8.12 -36.13 -32.16
CA VAL A 375 8.93 -36.15 -30.93
C VAL A 375 8.52 -37.30 -30.03
N GLU A 376 9.42 -37.68 -29.14
CA GLU A 376 9.12 -38.60 -28.02
C GLU A 376 8.91 -37.75 -26.76
N PRO A 377 7.62 -37.55 -26.32
CA PRO A 377 7.32 -36.69 -25.20
C PRO A 377 7.65 -37.41 -23.87
N VAL A 378 8.41 -36.74 -23.01
CA VAL A 378 8.67 -37.14 -21.62
C VAL A 378 7.92 -36.16 -20.73
N THR A 379 6.88 -36.64 -20.06
CA THR A 379 6.04 -35.77 -19.21
C THR A 379 6.76 -35.36 -17.93
N VAL A 380 6.80 -34.06 -17.67
CA VAL A 380 7.36 -33.46 -16.44
C VAL A 380 6.31 -32.55 -15.82
N PRO A 381 6.36 -32.30 -14.50
CA PRO A 381 5.45 -31.33 -13.88
C PRO A 381 5.68 -29.91 -14.42
N MET A 382 4.61 -29.14 -14.61
CA MET A 382 4.66 -27.75 -15.07
C MET A 382 5.27 -26.83 -13.99
N GLU A 383 5.00 -27.10 -12.71
CA GLU A 383 5.56 -26.32 -11.60
C GLU A 383 7.06 -26.59 -11.52
N ALA A 384 7.87 -25.51 -11.47
CA ALA A 384 9.29 -25.66 -11.17
C ALA A 384 9.41 -26.22 -9.74
N PRO A 385 10.34 -27.16 -9.46
CA PRO A 385 10.65 -27.52 -8.10
C PRO A 385 11.05 -26.22 -7.37
N ALA A 386 10.48 -25.98 -6.18
CA ALA A 386 10.82 -24.85 -5.34
C ALA A 386 12.35 -24.74 -5.27
N GLN A 387 12.92 -23.62 -5.71
CA GLN A 387 14.34 -23.36 -5.56
C GLN A 387 14.61 -23.23 -4.06
N GLY A 388 15.13 -24.31 -3.44
CA GLY A 388 15.41 -24.29 -1.99
C GLY A 388 15.58 -25.65 -1.32
N ALA A 389 15.83 -26.74 -2.07
CA ALA A 389 16.33 -27.95 -1.43
C ALA A 389 17.83 -28.08 -1.75
N PRO A 390 18.75 -28.01 -0.75
CA PRO A 390 20.14 -28.32 -0.99
C PRO A 390 20.26 -29.79 -1.39
N ASN A 391 21.00 -30.02 -2.46
CA ASN A 391 21.30 -31.31 -3.05
C ASN A 391 21.93 -32.27 -2.00
N ALA A 392 21.12 -33.13 -1.41
CA ALA A 392 21.60 -34.24 -0.56
C ALA A 392 22.01 -35.39 -1.45
N GLN A 393 23.11 -35.24 -2.18
CA GLN A 393 23.83 -36.33 -2.80
C GLN A 393 25.32 -36.07 -2.65
N GLY A 394 25.96 -36.81 -1.75
CA GLY A 394 27.42 -36.91 -1.69
C GLY A 394 28.00 -36.92 -0.29
N ALA A 395 27.66 -37.92 0.53
CA ALA A 395 28.48 -38.27 1.67
C ALA A 395 28.36 -39.79 1.93
N THR A 396 29.07 -40.56 1.14
CA THR A 396 29.50 -41.92 1.53
C THR A 396 31.00 -41.98 1.37
N GLY A 397 31.70 -42.22 2.49
CA GLY A 397 33.00 -42.84 2.43
C GLY A 397 34.11 -42.25 3.29
N ALA A 398 34.46 -42.97 4.32
CA ALA A 398 35.75 -43.08 5.00
C ALA A 398 36.15 -41.92 5.93
N GLY A 399 36.23 -42.00 7.22
CA GLY A 399 36.99 -43.00 8.03
C GLY A 399 38.35 -42.45 8.40
N GLY A 400 38.61 -42.18 9.69
CA GLY A 400 39.98 -42.22 10.16
C GLY A 400 40.49 -41.08 11.01
N ALA A 401 40.53 -41.32 12.34
CA ALA A 401 41.60 -41.00 13.28
C ALA A 401 41.91 -39.55 13.72
N ALA A 402 41.57 -39.31 14.95
CA ALA A 402 42.36 -38.83 16.08
C ALA A 402 43.57 -37.91 15.85
N ALA A 403 43.59 -36.76 16.52
CA ALA A 403 44.62 -36.46 17.56
C ALA A 403 44.37 -35.07 18.18
N SER A 404 44.46 -35.05 19.47
CA SER A 404 44.56 -33.99 20.46
C SER A 404 45.72 -33.03 20.30
N SER A 405 45.54 -31.75 20.72
CA SER A 405 46.46 -31.00 21.61
C SER A 405 45.95 -29.55 21.74
N THR A 406 45.45 -29.18 22.90
CA THR A 406 46.04 -28.38 24.00
C THR A 406 46.92 -27.21 23.58
N SER A 407 46.55 -26.05 24.03
CA SER A 407 47.14 -25.11 24.97
C SER A 407 47.02 -23.65 24.58
N SER A 408 46.40 -22.88 25.48
CA SER A 408 46.96 -21.75 26.21
C SER A 408 47.45 -20.59 25.36
N GLY A 409 46.96 -19.37 25.51
CA GLY A 409 46.91 -18.54 26.66
C GLY A 409 47.35 -17.16 26.26
N GLN A 410 46.88 -16.16 27.00
CA GLN A 410 47.46 -14.82 27.18
C GLN A 410 46.96 -13.66 26.35
N SER A 411 46.09 -12.84 27.03
CA SER A 411 46.17 -11.38 26.98
C SER A 411 47.50 -10.92 27.61
N PRO A 412 48.00 -9.72 27.32
CA PRO A 412 47.61 -8.56 28.11
C PRO A 412 47.66 -7.18 27.39
N SER A 413 46.80 -6.30 27.89
CA SER A 413 47.03 -4.97 28.52
C SER A 413 47.72 -3.82 27.77
N THR A 414 47.03 -2.69 27.89
CA THR A 414 47.44 -1.33 28.27
C THR A 414 48.40 -0.50 27.38
N SER A 415 47.96 0.69 27.01
CA SER A 415 48.37 2.01 27.53
C SER A 415 47.97 3.11 26.54
N SER A 416 47.18 4.08 26.96
CA SER A 416 47.56 5.44 27.40
C SER A 416 48.30 6.29 26.35
N GLY A 417 47.79 7.51 26.13
CA GLY A 417 48.50 8.66 25.56
C GLY A 417 47.57 9.65 24.92
N GLN A 418 47.01 10.54 25.60
CA GLN A 418 47.20 11.99 25.71
C GLN A 418 47.59 12.72 24.41
N GLY A 419 46.86 13.80 24.14
CA GLY A 419 47.48 15.01 23.66
C GLY A 419 46.80 15.74 22.50
N LYS A 420 46.11 16.67 22.80
CA LYS A 420 45.86 18.09 22.50
C LYS A 420 44.42 18.37 22.12
#